data_21308c86f95502c246e3879459b06c71
#
_entry.id   21308c86f95502c246e3879459b06c71
#
_cell.length_a   1.000
_cell.length_b   1.000
_cell.length_c   1.000
_cell.angle_alpha   90.00
_cell.angle_beta   90.00
_cell.angle_gamma   90.00
#
_symmetry.space_group_name_H-M   'P 1'
#
loop_
_entity.id
_entity.type
_entity.pdbx_description
1 polymer ?
#
loop_
_entity_poly.entity_id
_entity_poly.type
_entity_poly.pdbx_seq_one_letter_code
_entity_poly.pdbx_strand_id
1 'polypeptide(L)'
;MHGLFWGKRKIIVMAKVQQISEITPSFAFTEFDFYKDYEESFKKSEIGRIHTLLPLHEMAIRFGLIDPHPRKKAGRKSYFSPKGKVALMFLKSYTGLSAPKLMEQLNANIHYQIFCGIRISSANPLTNYKLIDDIILELSKRLRIQNQQEALAEAWKPYMKNLDTLYTDATCYESAMRYPTDANRWSSERRAKPV
;
A
#
# COMPACT_ATOMS: atom_id res chain seq x y z
N MET A 1 53.30 22.64 5.73
CA MET A 1 52.44 21.52 6.19
C MET A 1 51.08 21.68 5.51
N HIS A 2 50.85 20.99 4.39
CA HIS A 2 49.59 20.98 3.69
C HIS A 2 48.79 19.74 4.12
N GLY A 3 47.75 19.97 4.90
CA GLY A 3 46.82 18.93 5.29
C GLY A 3 45.85 18.63 4.14
N LEU A 4 45.98 17.45 3.54
CA LEU A 4 45.07 16.94 2.54
C LEU A 4 43.73 16.55 3.23
N PHE A 5 42.72 17.36 3.04
CA PHE A 5 41.34 17.02 3.38
C PHE A 5 40.81 15.99 2.38
N TRP A 6 40.90 14.71 2.74
CA TRP A 6 40.18 13.65 2.04
C TRP A 6 38.71 13.69 2.42
N GLY A 7 37.92 14.36 1.60
CA GLY A 7 36.46 14.29 1.70
C GLY A 7 35.99 12.87 1.43
N LYS A 8 35.52 12.17 2.46
CA LYS A 8 34.85 10.86 2.35
C LYS A 8 33.62 11.03 1.43
N ARG A 9 33.72 10.63 0.17
CA ARG A 9 32.55 10.51 -0.71
C ARG A 9 31.64 9.46 -0.07
N LYS A 10 30.47 9.86 0.42
CA LYS A 10 29.42 8.94 0.80
C LYS A 10 29.00 8.18 -0.45
N ILE A 11 29.38 6.92 -0.54
CA ILE A 11 28.86 6.01 -1.56
C ILE A 11 27.37 5.83 -1.23
N ILE A 12 26.52 6.48 -2.00
CA ILE A 12 25.07 6.27 -1.88
C ILE A 12 24.77 4.91 -2.50
N VAL A 13 24.66 3.90 -1.64
CA VAL A 13 24.22 2.57 -2.05
C VAL A 13 22.72 2.67 -2.38
N MET A 14 22.40 2.52 -3.66
CA MET A 14 21.00 2.57 -4.09
C MET A 14 20.30 1.26 -3.74
N ALA A 15 19.05 1.34 -3.30
CA ALA A 15 18.22 0.17 -3.05
C ALA A 15 18.12 -0.69 -4.31
N LYS A 16 18.31 -2.01 -4.16
CA LYS A 16 18.13 -2.99 -5.23
C LYS A 16 16.74 -3.61 -5.07
N VAL A 17 15.81 -3.14 -5.87
CA VAL A 17 14.42 -3.63 -5.90
C VAL A 17 14.11 -4.16 -7.29
N GLN A 18 13.51 -5.34 -7.36
CA GLN A 18 13.05 -5.97 -8.58
C GLN A 18 11.54 -6.22 -8.50
N GLN A 19 10.87 -6.12 -9.62
CA GLN A 19 9.47 -6.57 -9.71
C GLN A 19 9.47 -8.10 -9.90
N ILE A 20 8.62 -8.81 -9.17
CA ILE A 20 8.58 -10.28 -9.20
C ILE A 20 8.26 -10.78 -10.62
N SER A 21 7.43 -10.06 -11.37
CA SER A 21 7.11 -10.39 -12.77
C SER A 21 8.30 -10.32 -13.75
N GLU A 22 9.40 -9.66 -13.34
CA GLU A 22 10.62 -9.53 -14.14
C GLU A 22 11.69 -10.58 -13.78
N ILE A 23 11.42 -11.42 -12.76
CA ILE A 23 12.35 -12.48 -12.35
C ILE A 23 12.16 -13.66 -13.29
N THR A 24 13.19 -13.97 -14.07
CA THR A 24 13.22 -15.14 -14.94
C THR A 24 13.88 -16.32 -14.23
N PRO A 25 13.30 -17.54 -14.30
CA PRO A 25 13.95 -18.73 -13.75
C PRO A 25 15.28 -19.01 -14.46
N SER A 26 16.31 -19.36 -13.71
CA SER A 26 17.59 -19.80 -14.24
C SER A 26 17.86 -21.26 -13.89
N PHE A 27 18.73 -21.93 -14.66
CA PHE A 27 19.05 -23.36 -14.48
C PHE A 27 19.79 -23.69 -13.17
N ALA A 28 20.24 -22.70 -12.39
CA ALA A 28 20.86 -22.92 -11.09
C ALA A 28 19.80 -22.76 -9.99
N PHE A 29 19.99 -23.47 -8.87
CA PHE A 29 19.17 -23.27 -7.66
C PHE A 29 19.24 -21.80 -7.27
N THR A 30 18.16 -21.08 -7.52
CA THR A 30 18.16 -19.63 -7.53
C THR A 30 17.14 -19.09 -6.58
N GLU A 31 17.24 -17.80 -6.36
CA GLU A 31 16.25 -16.98 -5.70
C GLU A 31 14.81 -17.20 -6.21
N PHE A 32 14.61 -17.75 -7.41
CA PHE A 32 13.30 -18.10 -7.96
C PHE A 32 12.67 -19.31 -7.25
N ASP A 33 13.45 -20.35 -6.97
CA ASP A 33 12.95 -21.55 -6.27
C ASP A 33 12.57 -21.19 -4.84
N PHE A 34 13.39 -20.38 -4.20
CA PHE A 34 13.09 -19.81 -2.88
C PHE A 34 11.77 -19.02 -2.89
N TYR A 35 11.52 -18.22 -3.92
CA TYR A 35 10.27 -17.49 -4.08
C TYR A 35 9.07 -18.39 -4.26
N LYS A 36 9.20 -19.49 -5.00
CA LYS A 36 8.14 -20.45 -5.24
C LYS A 36 7.65 -21.09 -3.94
N ASP A 37 8.56 -21.45 -3.05
CA ASP A 37 8.21 -21.99 -1.74
C ASP A 37 7.49 -20.95 -0.87
N TYR A 38 7.94 -19.71 -0.89
CA TYR A 38 7.28 -18.61 -0.19
C TYR A 38 5.91 -18.25 -0.80
N GLU A 39 5.71 -18.41 -2.10
CA GLU A 39 4.44 -18.16 -2.75
C GLU A 39 3.35 -19.10 -2.24
N GLU A 40 3.66 -20.37 -2.02
CA GLU A 40 2.72 -21.32 -1.43
C GLU A 40 2.36 -20.95 0.02
N SER A 41 3.35 -20.59 0.81
CA SER A 41 3.13 -20.09 2.17
C SER A 41 2.29 -18.80 2.17
N PHE A 42 2.58 -17.89 1.23
CA PHE A 42 1.82 -16.66 1.07
C PHE A 42 0.35 -16.94 0.75
N LYS A 43 0.03 -17.83 -0.21
CA LYS A 43 -1.35 -18.18 -0.59
C LYS A 43 -2.16 -18.74 0.59
N LYS A 44 -1.51 -19.45 1.52
CA LYS A 44 -2.14 -20.00 2.74
C LYS A 44 -2.35 -18.94 3.82
N SER A 45 -1.60 -17.85 3.79
CA SER A 45 -1.69 -16.76 4.76
C SER A 45 -2.96 -15.91 4.59
N GLU A 46 -3.35 -15.21 5.63
CA GLU A 46 -4.49 -14.28 5.59
C GLU A 46 -4.31 -13.21 4.51
N ILE A 47 -3.12 -12.60 4.47
CA ILE A 47 -2.81 -11.53 3.50
C ILE A 47 -2.79 -12.06 2.06
N GLY A 48 -2.39 -13.32 1.85
CA GLY A 48 -2.46 -13.97 0.54
C GLY A 48 -3.89 -14.22 0.08
N ARG A 49 -4.78 -14.62 1.00
CA ARG A 49 -6.22 -14.75 0.71
C ARG A 49 -6.84 -13.41 0.35
N ILE A 50 -6.52 -12.34 1.07
CA ILE A 50 -6.95 -10.98 0.73
C ILE A 50 -6.44 -10.59 -0.65
N HIS A 51 -5.16 -10.84 -0.95
CA HIS A 51 -4.58 -10.52 -2.25
C HIS A 51 -5.31 -11.19 -3.42
N THR A 52 -5.73 -12.46 -3.24
CA THR A 52 -6.48 -13.21 -4.26
C THR A 52 -7.86 -12.61 -4.53
N LEU A 53 -8.49 -12.02 -3.52
CA LEU A 53 -9.83 -11.40 -3.63
C LEU A 53 -9.79 -9.98 -4.19
N LEU A 54 -8.61 -9.34 -4.24
CA LEU A 54 -8.46 -7.97 -4.72
C LEU A 54 -8.24 -7.93 -6.24
N PRO A 55 -9.10 -7.27 -7.02
CA PRO A 55 -8.91 -7.09 -8.47
C PRO A 55 -7.90 -5.97 -8.74
N LEU A 56 -6.64 -6.16 -8.29
CA LEU A 56 -5.59 -5.13 -8.32
C LEU A 56 -5.31 -4.58 -9.73
N HIS A 57 -5.49 -5.40 -10.76
CA HIS A 57 -5.28 -4.97 -12.14
C HIS A 57 -6.37 -4.01 -12.59
N GLU A 58 -7.62 -4.39 -12.38
CA GLU A 58 -8.78 -3.58 -12.73
C GLU A 58 -8.78 -2.25 -11.95
N MET A 59 -8.48 -2.32 -10.66
CA MET A 59 -8.33 -1.13 -9.84
C MET A 59 -7.22 -0.21 -10.36
N ALA A 60 -6.08 -0.75 -10.78
CA ALA A 60 -5.00 0.05 -11.35
C ALA A 60 -5.41 0.74 -12.67
N ILE A 61 -6.23 0.08 -13.51
CA ILE A 61 -6.83 0.70 -14.70
C ILE A 61 -7.74 1.86 -14.28
N ARG A 62 -8.65 1.63 -13.33
CA ARG A 62 -9.60 2.65 -12.84
C ARG A 62 -8.92 3.83 -12.13
N PHE A 63 -7.74 3.62 -11.55
CA PHE A 63 -6.87 4.71 -11.07
C PHE A 63 -6.15 5.46 -12.21
N GLY A 64 -6.25 5.00 -13.46
CA GLY A 64 -5.52 5.57 -14.58
C GLY A 64 -4.00 5.43 -14.45
N LEU A 65 -3.54 4.36 -13.80
CA LEU A 65 -2.11 4.05 -13.65
C LEU A 65 -1.57 3.25 -14.84
N ILE A 66 -2.45 2.56 -15.55
CA ILE A 66 -2.13 1.75 -16.72
C ILE A 66 -2.53 2.55 -17.96
N ASP A 67 -1.53 2.90 -18.76
CA ASP A 67 -1.74 3.57 -20.03
C ASP A 67 -1.98 2.50 -21.12
N PRO A 68 -3.13 2.51 -21.81
CA PRO A 68 -3.40 1.56 -22.89
C PRO A 68 -2.42 1.74 -24.08
N HIS A 69 -1.78 2.90 -24.20
CA HIS A 69 -0.82 3.21 -25.26
C HIS A 69 0.50 3.71 -24.64
N PRO A 70 1.27 2.82 -24.01
CA PRO A 70 2.45 3.23 -23.28
C PRO A 70 3.51 3.80 -24.21
N ARG A 71 3.75 5.09 -24.11
CA ARG A 71 4.91 5.71 -24.74
C ARG A 71 6.17 5.29 -23.98
N LYS A 72 7.25 4.97 -24.72
CA LYS A 72 8.56 4.72 -24.06
C LYS A 72 8.95 5.96 -23.27
N LYS A 73 8.80 5.91 -21.95
CA LYS A 73 9.24 6.99 -21.07
C LYS A 73 10.73 6.83 -20.81
N ALA A 74 11.49 7.86 -21.14
CA ALA A 74 12.88 7.94 -20.68
C ALA A 74 12.88 8.15 -19.17
N GLY A 75 13.77 7.46 -18.45
CA GLY A 75 13.92 7.62 -17.01
C GLY A 75 14.00 6.29 -16.26
N ARG A 76 14.25 6.40 -14.94
CA ARG A 76 14.33 5.23 -14.05
C ARG A 76 12.95 4.58 -13.90
N LYS A 77 12.90 3.25 -14.01
CA LYS A 77 11.70 2.47 -13.70
C LYS A 77 11.28 2.70 -12.25
N SER A 78 9.97 2.81 -12.03
CA SER A 78 9.41 2.85 -10.66
C SER A 78 9.68 1.53 -9.93
N TYR A 79 9.93 1.59 -8.63
CA TYR A 79 10.08 0.40 -7.80
C TYR A 79 8.80 -0.46 -7.79
N PHE A 80 7.64 0.20 -7.80
CA PHE A 80 6.35 -0.47 -7.78
C PHE A 80 5.69 -0.41 -9.16
N SER A 81 5.17 -1.55 -9.60
CA SER A 81 4.27 -1.62 -10.74
C SER A 81 2.95 -0.89 -10.44
N PRO A 82 2.12 -0.57 -11.45
CA PRO A 82 0.78 -0.02 -11.22
C PRO A 82 -0.05 -0.84 -10.22
N LYS A 83 -0.06 -2.17 -10.37
CA LYS A 83 -0.71 -3.09 -9.42
C LYS A 83 -0.08 -3.02 -8.04
N GLY A 84 1.26 -2.97 -7.97
CA GLY A 84 2.01 -2.89 -6.72
C GLY A 84 1.75 -1.60 -5.94
N LYS A 85 1.50 -0.47 -6.61
CA LYS A 85 1.10 0.77 -5.95
C LYS A 85 -0.27 0.64 -5.28
N VAL A 86 -1.24 0.03 -5.97
CA VAL A 86 -2.57 -0.25 -5.40
C VAL A 86 -2.46 -1.23 -4.24
N ALA A 87 -1.70 -2.31 -4.40
CA ALA A 87 -1.44 -3.27 -3.33
C ALA A 87 -0.81 -2.60 -2.09
N LEU A 88 0.16 -1.71 -2.29
CA LEU A 88 0.79 -0.96 -1.18
C LEU A 88 -0.21 -0.09 -0.42
N MET A 89 -1.17 0.53 -1.12
CA MET A 89 -2.24 1.30 -0.51
C MET A 89 -3.12 0.40 0.39
N PHE A 90 -3.52 -0.77 -0.12
CA PHE A 90 -4.26 -1.74 0.68
C PHE A 90 -3.46 -2.23 1.88
N LEU A 91 -2.19 -2.56 1.67
CA LEU A 91 -1.31 -3.02 2.74
C LEU A 91 -1.16 -1.96 3.85
N LYS A 92 -1.01 -0.69 3.48
CA LYS A 92 -0.94 0.42 4.45
C LYS A 92 -2.24 0.55 5.24
N SER A 93 -3.39 0.46 4.58
CA SER A 93 -4.70 0.54 5.23
C SER A 93 -4.96 -0.68 6.13
N TYR A 94 -4.62 -1.88 5.67
CA TYR A 94 -4.79 -3.12 6.42
C TYR A 94 -3.93 -3.17 7.69
N THR A 95 -2.67 -2.76 7.57
CA THR A 95 -1.73 -2.80 8.71
C THR A 95 -1.88 -1.63 9.68
N GLY A 96 -2.42 -0.49 9.25
CA GLY A 96 -2.49 0.74 10.04
C GLY A 96 -1.12 1.33 10.41
N LEU A 97 -0.03 0.81 9.83
CA LEU A 97 1.32 1.23 10.18
C LEU A 97 1.66 2.61 9.61
N SER A 98 2.51 3.35 10.32
CA SER A 98 3.13 4.56 9.76
C SER A 98 4.04 4.22 8.57
N ALA A 99 4.30 5.18 7.67
CA ALA A 99 5.14 4.95 6.50
C ALA A 99 6.57 4.43 6.86
N PRO A 100 7.27 4.94 7.88
CA PRO A 100 8.54 4.39 8.31
C PRO A 100 8.45 2.93 8.76
N LYS A 101 7.45 2.59 9.60
CA LYS A 101 7.24 1.22 10.09
C LYS A 101 6.83 0.27 8.97
N LEU A 102 5.99 0.72 8.03
CA LEU A 102 5.62 -0.09 6.87
C LEU A 102 6.82 -0.35 5.98
N MET A 103 7.72 0.62 5.79
CA MET A 103 8.97 0.44 5.03
C MET A 103 9.89 -0.58 5.69
N GLU A 104 10.02 -0.54 7.02
CA GLU A 104 10.77 -1.51 7.79
C GLU A 104 10.19 -2.92 7.59
N GLN A 105 8.87 -3.06 7.70
CA GLN A 105 8.17 -4.34 7.48
C GLN A 105 8.28 -4.83 6.03
N LEU A 106 8.23 -3.95 5.05
CA LEU A 106 8.47 -4.32 3.65
C LEU A 106 9.86 -4.88 3.42
N ASN A 107 10.89 -4.32 4.08
CA ASN A 107 12.25 -4.83 3.99
C ASN A 107 12.42 -6.20 4.65
N ALA A 108 11.70 -6.47 5.75
CA ALA A 108 11.86 -7.67 6.56
C ALA A 108 10.89 -8.80 6.16
N ASN A 109 9.68 -8.48 5.69
CA ASN A 109 8.62 -9.46 5.50
C ASN A 109 8.43 -9.81 4.02
N ILE A 110 8.76 -11.04 3.68
CA ILE A 110 8.64 -11.55 2.30
C ILE A 110 7.18 -11.59 1.81
N HIS A 111 6.21 -11.86 2.69
CA HIS A 111 4.80 -11.86 2.31
C HIS A 111 4.31 -10.46 1.90
N TYR A 112 4.81 -9.40 2.55
CA TYR A 112 4.50 -8.03 2.16
C TYR A 112 5.14 -7.66 0.83
N GLN A 113 6.35 -8.18 0.56
CA GLN A 113 7.01 -8.00 -0.73
C GLN A 113 6.23 -8.70 -1.85
N ILE A 114 5.79 -9.95 -1.63
CA ILE A 114 4.97 -10.71 -2.59
C ILE A 114 3.63 -9.99 -2.83
N PHE A 115 2.97 -9.51 -1.77
CA PHE A 115 1.73 -8.76 -1.87
C PHE A 115 1.85 -7.53 -2.77
N CYS A 116 2.96 -6.80 -2.66
CA CYS A 116 3.24 -5.63 -3.50
C CYS A 116 3.88 -5.98 -4.86
N GLY A 117 4.16 -7.26 -5.14
CA GLY A 117 4.80 -7.72 -6.36
C GLY A 117 6.22 -7.20 -6.54
N ILE A 118 6.97 -7.02 -5.46
CA ILE A 118 8.36 -6.55 -5.45
C ILE A 118 9.24 -7.52 -4.67
N ARG A 119 10.54 -7.45 -4.96
CA ARG A 119 11.58 -8.09 -4.17
C ARG A 119 12.62 -7.06 -3.77
N ILE A 120 12.94 -7.01 -2.49
CA ILE A 120 13.93 -6.12 -1.92
C ILE A 120 15.14 -6.95 -1.50
N SER A 121 16.32 -6.58 -1.97
CA SER A 121 17.55 -7.24 -1.54
C SER A 121 17.88 -6.86 -0.09
N SER A 122 18.15 -7.86 0.75
CA SER A 122 18.57 -7.63 2.14
C SER A 122 19.86 -6.82 2.25
N ALA A 123 20.76 -6.96 1.26
CA ALA A 123 22.00 -6.18 1.20
C ALA A 123 21.79 -4.70 0.87
N ASN A 124 20.69 -4.35 0.16
CA ASN A 124 20.37 -2.99 -0.27
C ASN A 124 18.90 -2.69 -0.01
N PRO A 125 18.48 -2.50 1.25
CA PRO A 125 17.09 -2.26 1.62
C PRO A 125 16.59 -0.89 1.13
N LEU A 126 15.28 -0.74 1.05
CA LEU A 126 14.63 0.54 0.84
C LEU A 126 14.73 1.39 2.12
N THR A 127 15.27 2.59 2.00
CA THR A 127 15.41 3.53 3.14
C THR A 127 14.50 4.74 3.05
N ASN A 128 14.05 5.09 1.83
CA ASN A 128 13.21 6.25 1.63
C ASN A 128 11.72 5.95 1.90
N TYR A 129 11.29 6.13 3.14
CA TYR A 129 9.89 5.92 3.54
C TYR A 129 8.92 6.94 2.91
N LYS A 130 9.38 8.13 2.51
CA LYS A 130 8.56 9.13 1.81
C LYS A 130 7.95 8.60 0.50
N LEU A 131 8.61 7.60 -0.11
CA LEU A 131 8.09 6.91 -1.30
C LEU A 131 6.69 6.32 -1.06
N ILE A 132 6.41 5.82 0.14
CA ILE A 132 5.08 5.29 0.50
C ILE A 132 4.06 6.42 0.51
N ASP A 133 4.38 7.52 1.19
CA ASP A 133 3.47 8.67 1.28
C ASP A 133 3.24 9.32 -0.08
N ASP A 134 4.26 9.42 -0.92
CA ASP A 134 4.15 9.94 -2.29
C ASP A 134 3.21 9.09 -3.15
N ILE A 135 3.31 7.74 -3.04
CA ILE A 135 2.42 6.82 -3.75
C ILE A 135 0.98 6.97 -3.25
N ILE A 136 0.77 7.02 -1.94
CA ILE A 136 -0.57 7.22 -1.36
C ILE A 136 -1.16 8.55 -1.80
N LEU A 137 -0.38 9.61 -1.79
CA LEU A 137 -0.80 10.93 -2.27
C LEU A 137 -1.13 10.94 -3.77
N GLU A 138 -0.34 10.24 -4.60
CA GLU A 138 -0.64 10.06 -6.02
C GLU A 138 -1.99 9.37 -6.22
N LEU A 139 -2.24 8.27 -5.48
CA LEU A 139 -3.47 7.51 -5.58
C LEU A 139 -4.67 8.30 -5.04
N SER A 140 -4.52 9.02 -3.93
CA SER A 140 -5.61 9.81 -3.34
C SER A 140 -6.12 10.89 -4.27
N LYS A 141 -5.25 11.54 -5.04
CA LYS A 141 -5.62 12.54 -6.06
C LYS A 141 -6.43 11.95 -7.21
N ARG A 142 -6.29 10.67 -7.47
CA ARG A 142 -6.96 9.94 -8.55
C ARG A 142 -8.15 9.10 -8.06
N LEU A 143 -8.35 9.02 -6.75
CA LEU A 143 -9.35 8.17 -6.14
C LEU A 143 -10.76 8.67 -6.48
N ARG A 144 -11.51 7.81 -7.17
CA ARG A 144 -12.96 7.93 -7.34
C ARG A 144 -13.59 6.72 -6.65
N ILE A 145 -14.18 6.94 -5.49
CA ILE A 145 -14.65 5.86 -4.61
C ILE A 145 -15.63 4.95 -5.35
N GLN A 146 -16.61 5.52 -6.07
CA GLN A 146 -17.60 4.77 -6.83
C GLN A 146 -16.96 3.78 -7.82
N ASN A 147 -16.00 4.27 -8.62
CA ASN A 147 -15.31 3.42 -9.59
C ASN A 147 -14.58 2.24 -8.94
N GLN A 148 -14.00 2.44 -7.75
CA GLN A 148 -13.30 1.38 -7.03
C GLN A 148 -14.28 0.40 -6.38
N GLN A 149 -15.40 0.89 -5.84
CA GLN A 149 -16.46 0.05 -5.30
C GLN A 149 -17.08 -0.84 -6.38
N GLU A 150 -17.32 -0.31 -7.58
CA GLU A 150 -17.78 -1.09 -8.73
C GLU A 150 -16.81 -2.20 -9.11
N ALA A 151 -15.49 -1.90 -9.17
CA ALA A 151 -14.48 -2.92 -9.47
C ALA A 151 -14.48 -4.06 -8.44
N LEU A 152 -14.63 -3.72 -7.15
CA LEU A 152 -14.74 -4.70 -6.08
C LEU A 152 -16.05 -5.50 -6.19
N ALA A 153 -17.16 -4.83 -6.41
CA ALA A 153 -18.46 -5.48 -6.53
C ALA A 153 -18.50 -6.46 -7.72
N GLU A 154 -17.96 -6.06 -8.88
CA GLU A 154 -17.83 -6.93 -10.05
C GLU A 154 -16.97 -8.17 -9.76
N ALA A 155 -15.82 -7.99 -9.12
CA ALA A 155 -14.91 -9.07 -8.78
C ALA A 155 -15.49 -10.02 -7.73
N TRP A 156 -16.29 -9.51 -6.80
CA TRP A 156 -16.87 -10.30 -5.71
C TRP A 156 -18.23 -10.90 -6.03
N LYS A 157 -18.88 -10.46 -7.11
CA LYS A 157 -20.20 -10.96 -7.54
C LYS A 157 -20.31 -12.49 -7.56
N PRO A 158 -19.30 -13.27 -8.05
CA PRO A 158 -19.36 -14.72 -8.05
C PRO A 158 -19.40 -15.35 -6.63
N TYR A 159 -18.94 -14.61 -5.62
CA TYR A 159 -18.89 -15.08 -4.22
C TYR A 159 -20.07 -14.59 -3.39
N MET A 160 -20.88 -13.67 -3.92
CA MET A 160 -22.05 -13.13 -3.23
C MET A 160 -23.22 -14.12 -3.34
N LYS A 161 -23.86 -14.41 -2.21
CA LYS A 161 -25.09 -15.19 -2.12
C LYS A 161 -26.25 -14.25 -1.82
N ASN A 162 -27.43 -14.57 -2.30
CA ASN A 162 -28.69 -13.86 -2.02
C ASN A 162 -28.63 -12.37 -2.43
N LEU A 163 -28.28 -12.10 -3.70
CA LEU A 163 -28.19 -10.74 -4.25
C LEU A 163 -29.55 -9.98 -4.23
N ASP A 164 -30.65 -10.71 -4.03
CA ASP A 164 -32.01 -10.15 -3.96
C ASP A 164 -32.33 -9.53 -2.58
N THR A 165 -31.46 -9.70 -1.60
CA THR A 165 -31.66 -9.20 -0.24
C THR A 165 -30.68 -8.08 0.05
N LEU A 166 -31.20 -6.85 0.20
CA LEU A 166 -30.42 -5.69 0.60
C LEU A 166 -30.43 -5.56 2.12
N TYR A 167 -29.27 -5.76 2.75
CA TYR A 167 -29.07 -5.44 4.16
C TYR A 167 -28.57 -4.00 4.26
N THR A 168 -29.41 -3.10 4.77
CA THR A 168 -29.01 -1.74 5.09
C THR A 168 -28.72 -1.66 6.57
N ASP A 169 -27.47 -1.42 6.93
CA ASP A 169 -27.12 -1.02 8.29
C ASP A 169 -27.27 0.50 8.38
N ALA A 170 -28.22 0.93 9.22
CA ALA A 170 -28.37 2.34 9.55
C ALA A 170 -27.25 2.74 10.52
N THR A 171 -26.04 2.96 10.02
CA THR A 171 -25.02 3.66 10.78
C THR A 171 -25.47 5.10 10.94
N CYS A 172 -26.05 5.41 12.10
CA CYS A 172 -26.25 6.79 12.53
C CYS A 172 -24.86 7.44 12.65
N TYR A 173 -24.46 8.19 11.65
CA TYR A 173 -23.36 9.14 11.79
C TYR A 173 -23.81 10.24 12.73
N GLU A 174 -23.42 10.14 13.99
CA GLU A 174 -23.60 11.19 14.97
C GLU A 174 -22.72 12.41 14.65
N SER A 175 -22.88 12.98 13.46
CA SER A 175 -22.09 14.16 13.06
C SER A 175 -22.49 15.44 13.83
N ALA A 176 -23.55 15.40 14.60
CA ALA A 176 -24.07 16.55 15.35
C ALA A 176 -24.06 16.38 16.86
N MET A 177 -23.83 15.20 17.41
CA MET A 177 -23.72 15.03 18.87
C MET A 177 -22.28 15.31 19.32
N ARG A 178 -22.05 16.53 19.78
CA ARG A 178 -20.92 16.80 20.66
C ARG A 178 -21.19 16.12 21.98
N TYR A 179 -20.43 15.09 22.31
CA TYR A 179 -20.39 14.61 23.69
C TYR A 179 -20.02 15.80 24.58
N PRO A 180 -20.79 16.07 25.63
CA PRO A 180 -20.42 17.10 26.60
C PRO A 180 -19.12 16.64 27.26
N THR A 181 -18.01 17.14 26.75
CA THR A 181 -16.74 17.00 27.45
C THR A 181 -16.82 17.88 28.71
N ASP A 182 -16.20 17.47 29.80
CA ASP A 182 -16.20 18.22 31.07
C ASP A 182 -15.81 19.70 30.88
N ALA A 183 -14.93 19.99 29.91
CA ALA A 183 -14.57 21.35 29.53
C ALA A 183 -15.75 22.21 29.03
N ASN A 184 -16.72 21.62 28.32
CA ASN A 184 -17.90 22.34 27.87
C ASN A 184 -18.94 22.54 29.00
N ARG A 185 -19.01 21.61 29.96
CA ARG A 185 -19.84 21.71 31.13
C ARG A 185 -19.39 22.88 32.02
N TRP A 186 -18.08 23.03 32.23
CA TRP A 186 -17.50 24.14 32.98
C TRP A 186 -17.69 25.51 32.32
N SER A 187 -17.76 25.58 30.98
CA SER A 187 -17.99 26.84 30.28
C SER A 187 -19.45 27.27 30.29
N SER A 188 -20.42 26.36 30.35
CA SER A 188 -21.83 26.65 30.44
C SER A 188 -22.22 27.08 31.87
N GLU A 189 -21.63 26.47 32.92
CA GLU A 189 -21.87 26.84 34.29
C GLU A 189 -21.33 28.23 34.65
N ARG A 190 -20.20 28.65 34.02
CA ARG A 190 -19.67 30.01 34.22
C ARG A 190 -20.52 31.11 33.57
N ARG A 191 -21.32 30.81 32.58
CA ARG A 191 -22.25 31.78 31.96
C ARG A 191 -23.59 31.91 32.67
N ALA A 192 -23.90 31.01 33.60
CA ALA A 192 -25.18 30.97 34.30
C ALA A 192 -25.17 31.65 35.68
N LYS A 193 -24.11 32.38 36.09
CA LYS A 193 -24.11 33.19 37.32
C LYS A 193 -24.60 34.61 36.97
N PRO A 194 -25.81 35.01 37.39
CA PRO A 194 -26.22 36.41 37.33
C PRO A 194 -25.45 37.20 38.41
N VAL A 195 -25.09 38.41 38.04
CA VAL A 195 -24.55 39.44 38.94
C VAL A 195 -25.69 39.92 39.88
#